data_76694444c78ddab1b0137b174e3364a8
#
_entry.id   76694444c78ddab1b0137b174e3364a8
#
_cell.length_a   1.000
_cell.length_b   1.000
_cell.length_c   1.000
_cell.angle_alpha   90.00
_cell.angle_beta   90.00
_cell.angle_gamma   90.00
#
_symmetry.space_group_name_H-M   'P 1'
#
loop_
_entity.id
_entity.type
_entity.pdbx_description
1 polymer ?
#
loop_
_entity_poly.entity_id
_entity_poly.type
_entity_poly.pdbx_seq_one_letter_code
_entity_poly.pdbx_strand_id
1 'polypeptide(L)'
;MISLFHADNKPQNLRLIIRKTVYLQKTVMPMYIHEHKEWPSFSWNKELVGEKLNKVNKAVGYLMGRLSVIGFNDKMSAVVESISHDIIASSEIEGVELNNEQVRSSVARKLGVQLPNPTESSRYIDGVVEMALDATVNFNSPLTHERLFGWHNCLFPTGWSGPTKIDVARYRSGDMKVISGMFGWEKVHYVA
;
A
#
# COMPACT_ATOMS: atom_id res chain seq x y z
N MET A 1 -41.10 54.55 11.20
CA MET A 1 -41.77 54.48 9.89
C MET A 1 -40.85 53.79 8.92
N ILE A 2 -41.27 52.63 8.58
CA ILE A 2 -40.51 51.56 7.86
C ILE A 2 -40.51 51.89 6.36
N SER A 3 -39.40 51.75 5.69
CA SER A 3 -39.39 51.67 4.24
C SER A 3 -38.48 50.52 3.81
N LEU A 4 -39.13 49.55 3.18
CA LEU A 4 -38.60 48.40 2.51
C LEU A 4 -37.66 48.81 1.35
N PHE A 5 -36.50 48.14 1.27
CA PHE A 5 -35.83 47.98 0.00
C PHE A 5 -35.72 46.47 -0.31
N HIS A 6 -36.54 46.07 -1.25
CA HIS A 6 -36.40 44.85 -2.02
C HIS A 6 -35.22 45.02 -2.96
N ALA A 7 -34.22 44.17 -2.85
CA ALA A 7 -33.21 44.01 -3.87
C ALA A 7 -33.18 42.54 -4.28
N ASP A 8 -33.93 42.24 -5.34
CA ASP A 8 -33.78 41.04 -6.14
C ASP A 8 -32.38 41.04 -6.77
N ASN A 9 -31.48 40.28 -6.19
CA ASN A 9 -30.22 40.01 -6.85
C ASN A 9 -30.08 38.49 -6.98
N LYS A 10 -30.62 37.96 -8.07
CA LYS A 10 -30.49 36.53 -8.43
C LYS A 10 -29.04 36.18 -8.74
N PRO A 11 -28.50 35.10 -8.21
CA PRO A 11 -27.11 34.69 -8.41
C PRO A 11 -26.95 33.94 -9.75
N GLN A 12 -27.30 34.58 -10.86
CA GLN A 12 -27.05 33.97 -12.18
C GLN A 12 -25.57 34.02 -12.58
N ASN A 13 -24.81 34.99 -12.09
CA ASN A 13 -23.39 35.12 -12.36
C ASN A 13 -22.51 34.11 -11.62
N LEU A 14 -22.93 33.64 -10.44
CA LEU A 14 -22.16 32.65 -9.68
C LEU A 14 -22.18 31.27 -10.34
N ARG A 15 -23.31 30.87 -10.92
CA ARG A 15 -23.41 29.61 -11.69
C ARG A 15 -22.58 29.62 -12.97
N LEU A 16 -22.43 30.76 -13.62
CA LEU A 16 -21.59 30.88 -14.83
C LEU A 16 -20.08 30.84 -14.50
N ILE A 17 -19.68 31.46 -13.38
CA ILE A 17 -18.29 31.43 -12.91
C ILE A 17 -17.92 30.01 -12.46
N ILE A 18 -18.77 29.34 -11.70
CA ILE A 18 -18.53 27.94 -11.29
C ILE A 18 -18.48 26.99 -12.50
N ARG A 19 -19.37 27.17 -13.48
CA ARG A 19 -19.30 26.40 -14.73
C ARG A 19 -18.03 26.69 -15.54
N LYS A 20 -17.58 27.94 -15.65
CA LYS A 20 -16.33 28.27 -16.34
C LYS A 20 -15.10 27.75 -15.60
N THR A 21 -15.07 27.82 -14.26
CA THR A 21 -13.95 27.29 -13.46
C THR A 21 -13.91 25.76 -13.54
N VAL A 22 -15.06 25.08 -13.51
CA VAL A 22 -15.13 23.63 -13.69
C VAL A 22 -14.80 23.19 -15.11
N TYR A 23 -15.14 23.99 -16.13
CA TYR A 23 -14.74 23.68 -17.52
C TYR A 23 -13.27 23.94 -17.80
N LEU A 24 -12.63 24.92 -17.15
CA LEU A 24 -11.19 25.16 -17.26
C LEU A 24 -10.35 24.11 -16.54
N GLN A 25 -10.88 23.46 -15.49
CA GLN A 25 -10.22 22.31 -14.86
C GLN A 25 -10.36 21.01 -15.66
N LYS A 26 -11.27 20.95 -16.63
CA LYS A 26 -11.49 19.74 -17.46
C LYS A 26 -10.55 19.63 -18.67
N THR A 27 -9.67 20.60 -18.91
CA THR A 27 -8.82 20.62 -20.11
C THR A 27 -7.35 20.27 -19.86
N VAL A 28 -6.98 20.02 -18.60
CA VAL A 28 -5.70 19.38 -18.34
C VAL A 28 -5.99 17.89 -18.19
N MET A 29 -5.84 17.14 -19.28
CA MET A 29 -5.75 15.68 -19.19
C MET A 29 -4.65 15.40 -18.19
N PRO A 30 -4.93 14.64 -17.09
CA PRO A 30 -3.87 14.26 -16.18
C PRO A 30 -2.85 13.46 -16.97
N MET A 31 -1.67 14.04 -17.21
CA MET A 31 -0.55 13.33 -17.82
C MET A 31 -0.10 12.27 -16.81
N TYR A 32 -0.11 11.02 -17.19
CA TYR A 32 0.39 9.97 -16.34
C TYR A 32 1.91 10.10 -16.18
N ILE A 33 2.43 9.61 -15.04
CA ILE A 33 3.86 9.74 -14.72
C ILE A 33 4.76 9.12 -15.80
N HIS A 34 4.32 8.05 -16.44
CA HIS A 34 5.03 7.36 -17.52
C HIS A 34 5.00 8.09 -18.88
N GLU A 35 4.17 9.12 -19.02
CA GLU A 35 4.09 9.96 -20.23
C GLU A 35 5.04 11.14 -20.17
N HIS A 36 5.69 11.40 -19.03
CA HIS A 36 6.70 12.44 -18.91
C HIS A 36 7.97 12.04 -19.67
N LYS A 37 8.59 13.03 -20.33
CA LYS A 37 9.84 12.81 -21.09
C LYS A 37 11.00 12.30 -20.23
N GLU A 38 10.99 12.66 -18.95
CA GLU A 38 11.99 12.27 -17.96
C GLU A 38 11.76 10.86 -17.39
N TRP A 39 10.70 10.17 -17.76
CA TRP A 39 10.43 8.81 -17.30
C TRP A 39 11.47 7.81 -17.84
N PRO A 40 12.01 6.90 -17.01
CA PRO A 40 11.88 6.79 -15.55
C PRO A 40 12.94 7.59 -14.77
N SER A 41 13.75 8.41 -15.42
CA SER A 41 14.92 9.11 -14.87
C SER A 41 14.52 10.51 -14.37
N PHE A 42 13.94 10.54 -13.16
CA PHE A 42 13.58 11.80 -12.53
C PHE A 42 14.77 12.44 -11.78
N SER A 43 14.76 13.77 -11.74
CA SER A 43 15.67 14.56 -10.92
C SER A 43 14.90 15.24 -9.77
N TRP A 44 15.61 15.61 -8.73
CA TRP A 44 15.05 16.36 -7.60
C TRP A 44 15.95 17.53 -7.23
N ASN A 45 15.37 18.54 -6.60
CA ASN A 45 16.13 19.65 -6.08
C ASN A 45 16.89 19.21 -4.80
N LYS A 46 18.21 19.04 -4.93
CA LYS A 46 19.08 18.56 -3.86
C LYS A 46 19.12 19.50 -2.66
N GLU A 47 18.98 20.82 -2.87
CA GLU A 47 19.01 21.82 -1.80
C GLU A 47 17.75 21.74 -0.95
N LEU A 48 16.56 21.66 -1.58
CA LEU A 48 15.29 21.54 -0.87
C LEU A 48 15.17 20.22 -0.11
N VAL A 49 15.68 19.14 -0.65
CA VAL A 49 15.61 17.80 -0.03
C VAL A 49 16.71 17.63 1.00
N GLY A 50 17.91 18.16 0.77
CA GLY A 50 19.09 17.91 1.56
C GLY A 50 18.92 18.26 3.04
N GLU A 51 18.34 19.42 3.36
CA GLU A 51 18.10 19.83 4.76
C GLU A 51 17.13 18.87 5.48
N LYS A 52 16.04 18.49 4.82
CA LYS A 52 15.07 17.55 5.35
C LYS A 52 15.68 16.16 5.55
N LEU A 53 16.45 15.70 4.59
CA LEU A 53 17.14 14.42 4.64
C LEU A 53 18.15 14.38 5.80
N ASN A 54 18.91 15.45 6.03
CA ASN A 54 19.83 15.55 7.14
C ASN A 54 19.11 15.49 8.51
N LYS A 55 17.95 16.14 8.64
CA LYS A 55 17.13 16.04 9.86
C LYS A 55 16.66 14.60 10.10
N VAL A 56 16.19 13.92 9.06
CA VAL A 56 15.75 12.51 9.13
C VAL A 56 16.93 11.61 9.51
N ASN A 57 18.07 11.72 8.83
CA ASN A 57 19.26 10.91 9.12
C ASN A 57 19.74 11.09 10.55
N LYS A 58 19.71 12.33 11.08
CA LYS A 58 20.05 12.59 12.49
C LYS A 58 19.06 11.93 13.45
N ALA A 59 17.77 11.99 13.17
CA ALA A 59 16.73 11.35 13.99
C ALA A 59 16.86 9.82 13.96
N VAL A 60 17.11 9.23 12.80
CA VAL A 60 17.37 7.79 12.64
C VAL A 60 18.63 7.39 13.41
N GLY A 61 19.73 8.11 13.26
CA GLY A 61 20.97 7.82 14.00
C GLY A 61 20.78 7.89 15.52
N TYR A 62 20.03 8.88 16.01
CA TYR A 62 19.69 8.99 17.42
C TYR A 62 18.84 7.80 17.92
N LEU A 63 17.82 7.43 17.16
CA LEU A 63 16.97 6.27 17.47
C LEU A 63 17.78 4.98 17.49
N MET A 64 18.60 4.74 16.48
CA MET A 64 19.46 3.56 16.39
C MET A 64 20.43 3.48 17.57
N GLY A 65 21.01 4.62 17.97
CA GLY A 65 21.86 4.70 19.16
C GLY A 65 21.11 4.31 20.44
N ARG A 66 19.88 4.78 20.63
CA ARG A 66 19.04 4.38 21.77
C ARG A 66 18.69 2.89 21.75
N LEU A 67 18.32 2.37 20.57
CA LEU A 67 17.99 0.96 20.41
C LEU A 67 19.20 0.03 20.63
N SER A 68 20.43 0.52 20.43
CA SER A 68 21.64 -0.30 20.60
C SER A 68 21.84 -0.80 22.04
N VAL A 69 21.33 -0.09 23.04
CA VAL A 69 21.46 -0.45 24.48
C VAL A 69 20.35 -1.35 25.02
N ILE A 70 19.30 -1.59 24.21
CA ILE A 70 18.19 -2.50 24.59
C ILE A 70 18.68 -3.94 24.49
N GLY A 71 18.27 -4.80 25.42
CA GLY A 71 18.60 -6.22 25.42
C GLY A 71 18.10 -6.96 24.18
N PHE A 72 18.75 -8.08 23.85
CA PHE A 72 18.42 -8.84 22.63
C PHE A 72 16.95 -9.31 22.61
N ASN A 73 16.46 -9.88 23.71
CA ASN A 73 15.09 -10.39 23.80
C ASN A 73 14.04 -9.29 23.62
N ASP A 74 14.28 -8.11 24.23
CA ASP A 74 13.37 -6.97 24.10
C ASP A 74 13.36 -6.42 22.68
N LYS A 75 14.54 -6.41 22.01
CA LYS A 75 14.63 -6.06 20.59
C LYS A 75 13.83 -7.02 19.72
N MET A 76 13.99 -8.32 19.95
CA MET A 76 13.29 -9.34 19.17
C MET A 76 11.77 -9.29 19.39
N SER A 77 11.33 -9.04 20.63
CA SER A 77 9.92 -8.81 20.94
C SER A 77 9.38 -7.59 20.22
N ALA A 78 10.11 -6.47 20.22
CA ALA A 78 9.71 -5.27 19.49
C ALA A 78 9.66 -5.49 17.97
N VAL A 79 10.57 -6.28 17.41
CA VAL A 79 10.57 -6.66 15.99
C VAL A 79 9.34 -7.49 15.65
N VAL A 80 9.00 -8.49 16.48
CA VAL A 80 7.78 -9.30 16.31
C VAL A 80 6.54 -8.40 16.30
N GLU A 81 6.41 -7.49 17.27
CA GLU A 81 5.27 -6.58 17.36
C GLU A 81 5.19 -5.65 16.13
N SER A 82 6.31 -5.05 15.72
CA SER A 82 6.35 -4.12 14.58
C SER A 82 5.95 -4.82 13.28
N ILE A 83 6.54 -5.97 12.98
CA ILE A 83 6.24 -6.73 11.76
C ILE A 83 4.79 -7.21 11.76
N SER A 84 4.30 -7.69 12.92
CA SER A 84 2.91 -8.14 13.05
C SER A 84 1.93 -7.01 12.79
N HIS A 85 2.19 -5.83 13.36
CA HIS A 85 1.37 -4.63 13.14
C HIS A 85 1.37 -4.21 11.66
N ASP A 86 2.53 -4.21 11.01
CA ASP A 86 2.65 -3.82 9.59
C ASP A 86 1.87 -4.78 8.68
N ILE A 87 1.93 -6.09 8.94
CA ILE A 87 1.18 -7.11 8.20
C ILE A 87 -0.34 -6.90 8.39
N ILE A 88 -0.78 -6.70 9.62
CA ILE A 88 -2.20 -6.50 9.95
C ILE A 88 -2.72 -5.22 9.29
N ALA A 89 -2.04 -4.10 9.49
CA ALA A 89 -2.45 -2.80 8.93
C ALA A 89 -2.47 -2.83 7.39
N SER A 90 -1.49 -3.45 6.75
CA SER A 90 -1.46 -3.60 5.29
C SER A 90 -2.63 -4.46 4.78
N SER A 91 -2.97 -5.54 5.50
CA SER A 91 -4.10 -6.40 5.14
C SER A 91 -5.45 -5.71 5.33
N GLU A 92 -5.60 -4.92 6.40
CA GLU A 92 -6.81 -4.11 6.65
C GLU A 92 -7.06 -3.08 5.54
N ILE A 93 -6.01 -2.44 5.02
CA ILE A 93 -6.11 -1.51 3.88
C ILE A 93 -6.70 -2.21 2.64
N GLU A 94 -6.36 -3.47 2.44
CA GLU A 94 -6.90 -4.31 1.36
C GLU A 94 -8.25 -4.96 1.70
N GLY A 95 -8.83 -4.63 2.86
CA GLY A 95 -10.13 -5.16 3.32
C GLY A 95 -10.07 -6.61 3.84
N VAL A 96 -8.88 -7.08 4.21
CA VAL A 96 -8.66 -8.42 4.78
C VAL A 96 -8.38 -8.30 6.27
N GLU A 97 -9.27 -8.84 7.10
CA GLU A 97 -9.08 -8.92 8.54
C GLU A 97 -8.27 -10.17 8.92
N LEU A 98 -7.14 -9.99 9.57
CA LEU A 98 -6.31 -11.07 10.10
C LEU A 98 -6.43 -11.16 11.62
N ASN A 99 -6.37 -12.38 12.14
CA ASN A 99 -6.32 -12.56 13.60
C ASN A 99 -4.94 -12.17 14.14
N ASN A 100 -4.89 -11.16 15.00
CA ASN A 100 -3.66 -10.56 15.53
C ASN A 100 -2.77 -11.57 16.26
N GLU A 101 -3.36 -12.44 17.09
CA GLU A 101 -2.61 -13.45 17.85
C GLU A 101 -2.00 -14.53 16.95
N GLN A 102 -2.69 -14.90 15.88
CA GLN A 102 -2.17 -15.84 14.90
C GLN A 102 -1.02 -15.23 14.08
N VAL A 103 -1.15 -13.97 13.64
CA VAL A 103 -0.08 -13.26 12.93
C VAL A 103 1.15 -13.14 13.83
N ARG A 104 0.98 -12.66 15.06
CA ARG A 104 2.06 -12.50 16.04
C ARG A 104 2.77 -13.83 16.32
N SER A 105 2.01 -14.91 16.51
CA SER A 105 2.56 -16.24 16.75
C SER A 105 3.31 -16.79 15.55
N SER A 106 2.80 -16.56 14.33
CA SER A 106 3.47 -16.94 13.09
C SER A 106 4.79 -16.17 12.88
N VAL A 107 4.78 -14.84 13.09
CA VAL A 107 5.99 -14.00 13.00
C VAL A 107 7.03 -14.45 14.01
N ALA A 108 6.63 -14.62 15.28
CA ALA A 108 7.54 -15.05 16.34
C ALA A 108 8.18 -16.41 16.02
N ARG A 109 7.38 -17.38 15.57
CA ARG A 109 7.85 -18.72 15.18
C ARG A 109 8.88 -18.64 14.04
N LYS A 110 8.60 -17.84 13.01
CA LYS A 110 9.51 -17.66 11.86
C LYS A 110 10.82 -16.96 12.25
N LEU A 111 10.79 -16.08 13.22
CA LEU A 111 11.98 -15.38 13.74
C LEU A 111 12.70 -16.14 14.87
N GLY A 112 12.21 -17.32 15.29
CA GLY A 112 12.80 -18.09 16.39
C GLY A 112 12.57 -17.48 17.76
N VAL A 113 11.56 -16.63 17.93
CA VAL A 113 11.18 -15.99 19.19
C VAL A 113 10.13 -16.84 19.91
N GLN A 114 10.40 -17.18 21.15
CA GLN A 114 9.43 -17.93 21.97
C GLN A 114 8.40 -16.97 22.58
N LEU A 115 7.13 -17.26 22.39
CA LEU A 115 6.02 -16.60 23.06
C LEU A 115 5.50 -17.46 24.21
N PRO A 116 5.03 -16.83 25.31
CA PRO A 116 4.46 -17.58 26.44
C PRO A 116 3.25 -18.44 26.08
N ASN A 117 2.36 -17.92 25.23
CA ASN A 117 1.14 -18.55 24.80
C ASN A 117 0.96 -18.43 23.28
N PRO A 118 1.68 -19.23 22.47
CA PRO A 118 1.55 -19.16 21.03
C PRO A 118 0.20 -19.72 20.57
N THR A 119 -0.42 -19.05 19.60
CA THR A 119 -1.66 -19.48 18.96
C THR A 119 -1.33 -20.14 17.62
N GLU A 120 -2.02 -21.23 17.28
CA GLU A 120 -1.89 -21.85 15.96
C GLU A 120 -2.38 -20.89 14.88
N SER A 121 -1.60 -20.74 13.84
CA SER A 121 -1.91 -19.89 12.67
C SER A 121 -2.45 -20.72 11.52
N SER A 122 -3.35 -20.11 10.74
CA SER A 122 -3.82 -20.72 9.50
C SER A 122 -2.71 -20.74 8.45
N ARG A 123 -2.80 -21.65 7.47
CA ARG A 123 -1.88 -21.71 6.33
C ARG A 123 -1.82 -20.40 5.56
N TYR A 124 -2.94 -19.69 5.45
CA TYR A 124 -3.01 -18.38 4.79
C TYR A 124 -2.17 -17.34 5.55
N ILE A 125 -2.34 -17.24 6.87
CA ILE A 125 -1.56 -16.31 7.71
C ILE A 125 -0.08 -16.65 7.63
N ASP A 126 0.29 -17.93 7.68
CA ASP A 126 1.69 -18.34 7.55
C ASP A 126 2.28 -17.92 6.19
N GLY A 127 1.50 -18.01 5.13
CA GLY A 127 1.92 -17.57 3.79
C GLY A 127 2.12 -16.05 3.71
N VAL A 128 1.17 -15.26 4.24
CA VAL A 128 1.29 -13.79 4.29
C VAL A 128 2.53 -13.37 5.09
N VAL A 129 2.75 -14.00 6.26
CA VAL A 129 3.93 -13.73 7.11
C VAL A 129 5.23 -14.11 6.39
N GLU A 130 5.27 -15.25 5.72
CA GLU A 130 6.46 -15.70 4.97
C GLU A 130 6.82 -14.72 3.86
N MET A 131 5.84 -14.30 3.06
CA MET A 131 6.03 -13.30 2.01
C MET A 131 6.53 -11.97 2.59
N ALA A 132 5.90 -11.47 3.65
CA ALA A 132 6.26 -10.20 4.28
C ALA A 132 7.67 -10.22 4.86
N LEU A 133 8.05 -11.31 5.52
CA LEU A 133 9.40 -11.50 6.05
C LEU A 133 10.45 -11.59 4.93
N ASP A 134 10.18 -12.35 3.87
CA ASP A 134 11.12 -12.41 2.75
C ASP A 134 11.29 -11.05 2.08
N ALA A 135 10.21 -10.31 1.87
CA ALA A 135 10.26 -8.99 1.26
C ALA A 135 11.03 -7.96 2.10
N THR A 136 10.93 -8.02 3.44
CA THR A 136 11.51 -7.04 4.35
C THR A 136 12.90 -7.43 4.85
N VAL A 137 13.14 -8.69 5.19
CA VAL A 137 14.43 -9.17 5.70
C VAL A 137 15.41 -9.39 4.55
N ASN A 138 14.94 -9.97 3.44
CA ASN A 138 15.74 -10.30 2.27
C ASN A 138 15.66 -9.20 1.18
N PHE A 139 15.45 -7.95 1.55
CA PHE A 139 15.25 -6.82 0.62
C PHE A 139 16.44 -6.60 -0.32
N ASN A 140 17.66 -7.02 0.05
CA ASN A 140 18.85 -6.94 -0.80
C ASN A 140 18.95 -8.08 -1.85
N SER A 141 18.11 -9.11 -1.74
CA SER A 141 18.09 -10.20 -2.71
C SER A 141 17.43 -9.74 -4.01
N PRO A 142 17.91 -10.17 -5.18
CA PRO A 142 17.30 -9.81 -6.46
C PRO A 142 15.82 -10.20 -6.52
N LEU A 143 15.02 -9.32 -7.10
CA LEU A 143 13.62 -9.61 -7.40
C LEU A 143 13.55 -10.40 -8.72
N THR A 144 13.44 -11.72 -8.61
CA THR A 144 13.32 -12.62 -9.77
C THR A 144 11.87 -13.06 -9.99
N HIS A 145 11.60 -13.65 -11.15
CA HIS A 145 10.28 -14.24 -11.43
C HIS A 145 9.93 -15.34 -10.42
N GLU A 146 10.90 -16.20 -10.09
CA GLU A 146 10.72 -17.28 -9.14
C GLU A 146 10.35 -16.76 -7.75
N ARG A 147 10.99 -15.66 -7.32
CA ARG A 147 10.69 -15.02 -6.04
C ARG A 147 9.28 -14.45 -6.01
N LEU A 148 8.87 -13.75 -7.09
CA LEU A 148 7.50 -13.24 -7.23
C LEU A 148 6.46 -14.38 -7.26
N PHE A 149 6.77 -15.46 -7.97
CA PHE A 149 5.90 -16.64 -8.02
C PHE A 149 5.82 -17.35 -6.68
N GLY A 150 6.91 -17.38 -5.91
CA GLY A 150 6.93 -17.87 -4.54
C GLY A 150 5.99 -17.06 -3.64
N TRP A 151 6.08 -15.74 -3.67
CA TRP A 151 5.17 -14.85 -2.92
C TRP A 151 3.71 -15.04 -3.33
N HIS A 152 3.44 -15.13 -4.63
CA HIS A 152 2.09 -15.41 -5.12
C HIS A 152 1.55 -16.75 -4.62
N ASN A 153 2.38 -17.79 -4.59
CA ASN A 153 2.01 -19.08 -4.02
C ASN A 153 1.76 -19.02 -2.51
N CYS A 154 2.51 -18.21 -1.77
CA CYS A 154 2.27 -17.98 -0.34
C CYS A 154 0.88 -17.38 -0.08
N LEU A 155 0.43 -16.44 -0.93
CA LEU A 155 -0.87 -15.80 -0.81
C LEU A 155 -2.03 -16.70 -1.25
N PHE A 156 -1.81 -17.54 -2.26
CA PHE A 156 -2.85 -18.37 -2.87
C PHE A 156 -2.47 -19.86 -2.95
N PRO A 157 -2.17 -20.50 -1.80
CA PRO A 157 -1.64 -21.87 -1.80
C PRO A 157 -2.63 -22.92 -2.30
N THR A 158 -3.92 -22.57 -2.36
CA THR A 158 -4.99 -23.44 -2.88
C THR A 158 -5.25 -23.28 -4.37
N GLY A 159 -4.73 -22.22 -4.99
CA GLY A 159 -5.05 -21.84 -6.36
C GLY A 159 -6.41 -21.12 -6.49
N TRP A 160 -6.96 -20.61 -5.39
CA TRP A 160 -8.24 -19.92 -5.37
C TRP A 160 -8.12 -18.55 -4.68
N SER A 161 -8.86 -17.57 -5.20
CA SER A 161 -9.12 -16.26 -4.58
C SER A 161 -10.63 -16.13 -4.40
N GLY A 162 -11.10 -16.35 -3.18
CA GLY A 162 -12.54 -16.51 -2.93
C GLY A 162 -13.12 -17.64 -3.79
N PRO A 163 -14.19 -17.40 -4.57
CA PRO A 163 -14.81 -18.41 -5.44
C PRO A 163 -14.07 -18.58 -6.78
N THR A 164 -13.06 -17.75 -7.09
CA THR A 164 -12.43 -17.70 -8.40
C THR A 164 -11.13 -18.52 -8.39
N LYS A 165 -11.02 -19.45 -9.35
CA LYS A 165 -9.77 -20.15 -9.61
C LYS A 165 -8.81 -19.21 -10.32
N ILE A 166 -7.55 -19.16 -9.85
CA ILE A 166 -6.51 -18.28 -10.40
C ILE A 166 -5.27 -19.06 -10.82
N ASP A 167 -4.50 -18.46 -11.73
CA ASP A 167 -3.18 -18.96 -12.13
C ASP A 167 -2.15 -18.60 -11.06
N VAL A 168 -1.73 -19.57 -10.24
CA VAL A 168 -0.75 -19.35 -9.16
C VAL A 168 0.66 -19.66 -9.63
N ALA A 169 1.63 -18.89 -9.16
CA ALA A 169 3.06 -19.05 -9.42
C ALA A 169 3.43 -19.02 -10.92
N ARG A 170 2.69 -18.28 -11.70
CA ARG A 170 2.95 -18.06 -13.13
C ARG A 170 2.27 -16.78 -13.61
N TYR A 171 2.67 -16.28 -14.76
CA TYR A 171 1.93 -15.24 -15.45
C TYR A 171 0.57 -15.78 -15.94
N ARG A 172 -0.45 -14.91 -15.90
CA ARG A 172 -1.75 -15.26 -16.47
C ARG A 172 -1.64 -15.51 -17.97
N SER A 173 -2.47 -16.40 -18.48
CA SER A 173 -2.56 -16.71 -19.92
C SER A 173 -3.74 -16.01 -20.62
N GLY A 174 -4.66 -15.43 -19.85
CA GLY A 174 -5.84 -14.74 -20.39
C GLY A 174 -5.71 -13.22 -20.36
N ASP A 175 -6.50 -12.55 -21.20
CA ASP A 175 -6.59 -11.09 -21.23
C ASP A 175 -7.13 -10.56 -19.90
N MET A 176 -6.63 -9.41 -19.50
CA MET A 176 -7.16 -8.65 -18.36
C MET A 176 -7.66 -7.29 -18.84
N LYS A 177 -8.83 -6.90 -18.36
CA LYS A 177 -9.41 -5.58 -18.63
C LYS A 177 -9.62 -4.82 -17.34
N VAL A 178 -9.24 -3.54 -17.35
CA VAL A 178 -9.66 -2.60 -16.32
C VAL A 178 -10.89 -1.89 -16.81
N ILE A 179 -12.00 -2.11 -16.12
CA ILE A 179 -13.32 -1.58 -16.51
C ILE A 179 -13.92 -0.74 -15.39
N SER A 180 -14.77 0.21 -15.74
CA SER A 180 -15.66 0.93 -14.81
C SER A 180 -17.05 1.01 -15.40
N GLY A 181 -18.06 1.25 -14.55
CA GLY A 181 -19.46 1.31 -14.94
C GLY A 181 -20.28 0.16 -14.37
N MET A 182 -21.59 0.14 -14.70
CA MET A 182 -22.49 -0.95 -14.34
C MET A 182 -22.47 -2.05 -15.41
N PHE A 183 -22.85 -3.24 -15.01
CA PHE A 183 -22.97 -4.38 -15.93
C PHE A 183 -23.82 -4.01 -17.18
N GLY A 184 -23.25 -4.22 -18.37
CA GLY A 184 -23.85 -3.85 -19.65
C GLY A 184 -23.60 -2.41 -20.12
N TRP A 185 -22.95 -1.55 -19.29
CA TRP A 185 -22.53 -0.18 -19.60
C TRP A 185 -21.09 0.06 -19.18
N GLU A 186 -20.24 -0.92 -19.45
CA GLU A 186 -18.85 -0.91 -19.02
C GLU A 186 -18.00 -0.04 -19.93
N LYS A 187 -17.16 0.80 -19.32
CA LYS A 187 -16.10 1.51 -19.99
C LYS A 187 -14.78 0.77 -19.75
N VAL A 188 -14.19 0.27 -20.82
CA VAL A 188 -12.85 -0.35 -20.78
C VAL A 188 -11.82 0.76 -20.77
N HIS A 189 -10.95 0.77 -19.76
CA HIS A 189 -9.85 1.73 -19.60
C HIS A 189 -8.52 1.16 -20.09
N TYR A 190 -8.34 -0.14 -19.94
CA TYR A 190 -7.09 -0.81 -20.29
C TYR A 190 -7.35 -2.29 -20.58
N VAL A 191 -6.62 -2.83 -21.54
CA VAL A 191 -6.57 -4.26 -21.86
C VAL A 191 -5.09 -4.67 -21.86
N ALA A 192 -4.74 -5.73 -21.10
CA ALA A 192 -3.40 -6.29 -21.01
C ALA A 192 -3.35 -7.67 -21.64
#